data_6f2c4599d70816a022684c66e4ec9e73
#
_entry.id   6f2c4599d70816a022684c66e4ec9e73
#
_cell.length_a   1.000
_cell.length_b   1.000
_cell.length_c   1.000
_cell.angle_alpha   90.00
_cell.angle_beta   90.00
_cell.angle_gamma   90.00
#
_symmetry.space_group_name_H-M   'P 1'
#
loop_
_entity.id
_entity.type
_entity.pdbx_description
1 polymer ?
#
loop_
_entity_poly.entity_id
_entity_poly.type
_entity_poly.pdbx_seq_one_letter_code
_entity_poly.pdbx_strand_id
1 'polypeptide(L)'
;MKANVRSLAWLVVLPVLALASAFTGPRTREVASAAAGSVGSAVASASLTSIYFAAGTTEIRSLDTKVLDGHAAWLRGDRMQRLLVEGHTDGFGDSAFSRQVGEERAKSAKAYLVARGVPADHIVISSRGGGWPACSEKTATCRAANRRVTFSTGVQP
;
A
#
# COMPACT_ATOMS: atom_id res chain seq x y z
N MET A 1 49.62 -44.92 -7.24
CA MET A 1 49.31 -46.22 -6.55
C MET A 1 47.81 -46.23 -6.41
N LYS A 2 47.13 -46.96 -7.30
CA LYS A 2 46.60 -48.35 -7.12
C LYS A 2 45.67 -48.39 -5.89
N ALA A 3 44.44 -48.85 -5.89
CA ALA A 3 43.63 -49.75 -6.72
C ALA A 3 42.18 -49.61 -6.21
N ASN A 4 41.14 -49.59 -7.03
CA ASN A 4 40.38 -50.75 -7.49
C ASN A 4 39.72 -51.59 -6.40
N VAL A 5 38.42 -51.79 -6.49
CA VAL A 5 37.70 -53.10 -6.56
C VAL A 5 36.21 -52.80 -6.29
N ARG A 6 35.26 -52.84 -7.27
CA ARG A 6 34.53 -54.04 -7.79
C ARG A 6 33.53 -54.66 -6.82
N SER A 7 32.25 -54.52 -7.26
CA SER A 7 31.28 -55.65 -7.47
C SER A 7 30.45 -56.00 -6.25
N LEU A 8 29.19 -56.24 -6.28
CA LEU A 8 28.36 -57.07 -7.10
C LEU A 8 26.87 -56.83 -6.80
N ALA A 9 26.10 -56.82 -7.85
CA ALA A 9 24.73 -57.15 -7.98
C ALA A 9 24.15 -58.20 -7.04
N TRP A 10 22.92 -57.95 -6.61
CA TRP A 10 21.97 -59.04 -6.40
C TRP A 10 20.57 -58.59 -6.81
N LEU A 11 20.12 -59.14 -7.92
CA LEU A 11 18.75 -59.21 -8.37
C LEU A 11 17.98 -60.14 -7.46
N VAL A 12 16.87 -59.69 -6.94
CA VAL A 12 15.78 -60.60 -6.58
C VAL A 12 14.49 -60.01 -7.12
N VAL A 13 14.08 -60.64 -8.21
CA VAL A 13 12.75 -60.54 -8.79
C VAL A 13 11.89 -61.57 -8.08
N LEU A 14 10.74 -61.16 -7.60
CA LEU A 14 9.56 -62.03 -7.54
C LEU A 14 8.28 -61.23 -7.51
N PRO A 15 7.26 -61.62 -8.27
CA PRO A 15 5.99 -60.95 -8.39
C PRO A 15 4.99 -61.50 -7.37
N VAL A 16 4.15 -60.67 -6.81
CA VAL A 16 2.91 -61.13 -6.19
C VAL A 16 1.73 -60.48 -6.88
N LEU A 17 0.98 -61.37 -7.49
CA LEU A 17 -0.29 -61.19 -8.16
C LEU A 17 -1.38 -60.65 -7.24
N ALA A 18 -2.20 -59.79 -7.79
CA ALA A 18 -3.65 -59.71 -7.72
C ALA A 18 -4.32 -59.56 -6.35
N LEU A 19 -5.05 -58.49 -6.24
CA LEU A 19 -6.52 -58.61 -6.00
C LEU A 19 -7.19 -57.27 -6.39
N ALA A 20 -7.91 -57.37 -7.48
CA ALA A 20 -8.85 -56.34 -7.91
C ALA A 20 -9.99 -56.27 -6.90
N SER A 21 -10.17 -55.15 -6.28
CA SER A 21 -11.43 -54.81 -5.63
C SER A 21 -12.00 -53.56 -6.34
N ALA A 22 -12.93 -53.87 -7.22
CA ALA A 22 -13.79 -52.88 -7.86
C ALA A 22 -14.62 -52.18 -6.76
N PHE A 23 -14.22 -50.98 -6.39
CA PHE A 23 -15.10 -50.11 -5.64
C PHE A 23 -15.78 -49.15 -6.64
N THR A 24 -16.96 -49.58 -7.07
CA THR A 24 -17.87 -48.76 -7.89
C THR A 24 -18.56 -47.80 -6.94
N GLY A 25 -17.93 -46.64 -6.69
CA GLY A 25 -18.55 -45.51 -6.05
C GLY A 25 -19.16 -44.59 -7.14
N PRO A 26 -20.33 -43.98 -6.89
CA PRO A 26 -20.93 -43.07 -7.87
C PRO A 26 -20.03 -41.85 -8.07
N ARG A 27 -19.59 -41.66 -9.30
CA ARG A 27 -18.96 -40.42 -9.76
C ARG A 27 -19.99 -39.30 -9.65
N THR A 28 -20.00 -38.59 -8.54
CA THR A 28 -20.55 -37.24 -8.52
C THR A 28 -19.70 -36.39 -9.42
N ARG A 29 -20.28 -36.07 -10.55
CA ARG A 29 -19.75 -35.13 -11.53
C ARG A 29 -19.78 -33.76 -10.86
N GLU A 30 -18.68 -33.40 -10.20
CA GLU A 30 -18.44 -32.05 -9.74
C GLU A 30 -18.30 -31.17 -10.97
N VAL A 31 -19.42 -30.56 -11.33
CA VAL A 31 -19.44 -29.45 -12.28
C VAL A 31 -18.66 -28.32 -11.62
N ALA A 32 -17.37 -28.24 -11.96
CA ALA A 32 -16.62 -27.02 -11.75
C ALA A 32 -17.31 -25.92 -12.53
N SER A 33 -18.26 -25.26 -11.85
CA SER A 33 -18.78 -23.96 -12.26
C SER A 33 -17.60 -23.00 -12.21
N ALA A 34 -16.96 -22.82 -13.36
CA ALA A 34 -16.09 -21.68 -13.59
C ALA A 34 -16.99 -20.44 -13.55
N ALA A 35 -17.24 -19.94 -12.35
CA ALA A 35 -17.66 -18.59 -12.16
C ALA A 35 -16.47 -17.72 -12.64
N ALA A 36 -16.51 -17.36 -13.91
CA ALA A 36 -15.80 -16.19 -14.41
C ALA A 36 -16.38 -14.99 -13.64
N GLY A 37 -15.90 -14.84 -12.41
CA GLY A 37 -16.07 -13.63 -11.66
C GLY A 37 -15.40 -12.53 -12.45
N SER A 38 -16.21 -11.70 -13.08
CA SER A 38 -15.84 -10.38 -13.52
C SER A 38 -15.11 -9.74 -12.34
N VAL A 39 -13.79 -9.72 -12.38
CA VAL A 39 -12.97 -8.83 -11.54
C VAL A 39 -13.24 -7.43 -12.06
N GLY A 40 -14.39 -6.88 -11.66
CA GLY A 40 -14.56 -5.46 -11.62
C GLY A 40 -13.40 -4.96 -10.76
N SER A 41 -12.46 -4.29 -11.41
CA SER A 41 -11.37 -3.59 -10.78
C SER A 41 -11.99 -2.49 -9.91
N ALA A 42 -12.42 -2.87 -8.71
CA ALA A 42 -12.57 -1.93 -7.64
C ALA A 42 -11.15 -1.46 -7.36
N VAL A 43 -10.77 -0.32 -7.92
CA VAL A 43 -9.59 0.44 -7.50
C VAL A 43 -9.84 0.78 -6.04
N ALA A 44 -9.44 -0.12 -5.16
CA ALA A 44 -9.46 0.12 -3.74
C ALA A 44 -8.53 1.30 -3.50
N SER A 45 -9.10 2.45 -3.17
CA SER A 45 -8.34 3.61 -2.76
C SER A 45 -7.53 3.22 -1.52
N ALA A 46 -6.26 2.87 -1.71
CA ALA A 46 -5.39 2.56 -0.61
C ALA A 46 -5.16 3.85 0.17
N SER A 47 -5.63 3.88 1.42
CA SER A 47 -5.32 4.96 2.33
C SER A 47 -3.90 4.76 2.86
N LEU A 48 -3.01 5.63 2.43
CA LEU A 48 -1.63 5.64 2.88
C LEU A 48 -1.51 6.32 4.25
N THR A 49 -0.50 5.95 5.03
CA THR A 49 -0.28 6.50 6.37
C THR A 49 -0.03 8.02 6.32
N SER A 50 -0.74 8.77 7.15
CA SER A 50 -0.57 10.22 7.27
C SER A 50 0.78 10.58 7.91
N ILE A 51 1.28 11.77 7.58
CA ILE A 51 2.42 12.40 8.25
C ILE A 51 1.97 13.63 9.04
N TYR A 52 2.75 14.03 10.03
CA TYR A 52 2.37 15.08 10.97
C TYR A 52 3.42 16.19 11.04
N PHE A 53 2.99 17.39 11.43
CA PHE A 53 3.83 18.59 11.48
C PHE A 53 3.88 19.19 12.89
N ALA A 54 5.00 19.79 13.23
CA ALA A 54 5.11 20.60 14.43
C ALA A 54 4.27 21.88 14.30
N ALA A 55 3.99 22.53 15.42
CA ALA A 55 3.22 23.77 15.42
C ALA A 55 3.99 24.87 14.65
N GLY A 56 3.30 25.61 13.79
CA GLY A 56 3.86 26.71 13.03
C GLY A 56 4.86 26.33 11.94
N THR A 57 5.02 25.02 11.61
CA THR A 57 5.98 24.59 10.57
C THR A 57 5.31 23.86 9.43
N THR A 58 6.04 23.81 8.32
CA THR A 58 5.75 23.02 7.12
C THR A 58 6.88 22.02 6.82
N GLU A 59 7.83 21.89 7.75
CA GLU A 59 8.96 20.97 7.63
C GLU A 59 8.55 19.53 7.97
N ILE A 60 9.03 18.58 7.17
CA ILE A 60 8.80 17.15 7.40
C ILE A 60 9.67 16.71 8.57
N ARG A 61 9.04 16.09 9.57
CA ARG A 61 9.75 15.57 10.73
C ARG A 61 10.59 14.35 10.33
N SER A 62 11.74 14.17 10.98
CA SER A 62 12.61 13.02 10.73
C SER A 62 11.89 11.67 10.96
N LEU A 63 10.93 11.63 11.87
CA LEU A 63 10.12 10.44 12.14
C LEU A 63 9.22 10.04 10.95
N ASP A 64 8.79 11.01 10.15
CA ASP A 64 7.86 10.81 9.04
C ASP A 64 8.59 10.50 7.72
N THR A 65 9.90 10.66 7.66
CA THR A 65 10.67 10.37 6.43
C THR A 65 10.57 8.91 6.01
N LYS A 66 10.58 7.96 6.96
CA LYS A 66 10.42 6.53 6.66
C LYS A 66 9.05 6.21 6.06
N VAL A 67 8.00 6.90 6.52
CA VAL A 67 6.64 6.75 5.98
C VAL A 67 6.62 7.22 4.53
N LEU A 68 7.19 8.39 4.24
CA LEU A 68 7.27 8.93 2.88
C LEU A 68 8.18 8.10 1.97
N ASP A 69 9.26 7.52 2.48
CA ASP A 69 10.10 6.58 1.73
C ASP A 69 9.32 5.34 1.32
N GLY A 70 8.47 4.82 2.21
CA GLY A 70 7.55 3.72 1.92
C GLY A 70 6.53 4.09 0.83
N HIS A 71 5.92 5.28 0.91
CA HIS A 71 5.01 5.79 -0.11
C HIS A 71 5.70 5.95 -1.47
N ALA A 72 6.92 6.51 -1.49
CA ALA A 72 7.69 6.66 -2.71
C ALA A 72 8.05 5.31 -3.34
N ALA A 73 8.44 4.32 -2.54
CA ALA A 73 8.75 2.97 -3.02
C ALA A 73 7.51 2.32 -3.65
N TRP A 74 6.35 2.44 -2.99
CA TRP A 74 5.08 1.91 -3.48
C TRP A 74 4.65 2.58 -4.80
N LEU A 75 4.71 3.91 -4.88
CA LEU A 75 4.34 4.66 -6.10
C LEU A 75 5.25 4.37 -7.29
N ARG A 76 6.54 4.11 -7.06
CA ARG A 76 7.46 3.72 -8.15
C ARG A 76 7.18 2.31 -8.68
N GLY A 77 6.57 1.45 -7.86
CA GLY A 77 6.18 0.09 -8.26
C GLY A 77 4.98 0.05 -9.20
N ASP A 78 4.12 1.08 -9.17
CA ASP A 78 2.95 1.17 -10.04
C ASP A 78 2.84 2.57 -10.67
N ARG A 79 3.27 2.65 -11.92
CA ARG A 79 3.29 3.90 -12.70
C ARG A 79 1.91 4.41 -13.11
N MET A 80 0.86 3.64 -12.88
CA MET A 80 -0.51 4.06 -13.18
C MET A 80 -1.17 4.77 -12.01
N GLN A 81 -0.59 4.65 -10.81
CA GLN A 81 -1.16 5.27 -9.61
C GLN A 81 -0.91 6.78 -9.59
N ARG A 82 -1.98 7.49 -9.25
CA ARG A 82 -1.92 8.91 -8.90
C ARG A 82 -2.20 9.08 -7.42
N LEU A 83 -1.49 10.02 -6.82
CA LEU A 83 -1.56 10.32 -5.41
C LEU A 83 -2.20 11.68 -5.19
N LEU A 84 -3.25 11.74 -4.38
CA LEU A 84 -3.74 12.97 -3.81
C LEU A 84 -3.08 13.20 -2.47
N VAL A 85 -2.49 14.36 -2.30
CA VAL A 85 -1.81 14.82 -1.08
C VAL A 85 -2.58 16.00 -0.52
N GLU A 86 -3.27 15.80 0.60
CA GLU A 86 -4.14 16.80 1.20
C GLU A 86 -3.56 17.34 2.50
N GLY A 87 -3.32 18.65 2.55
CA GLY A 87 -2.79 19.32 3.72
C GLY A 87 -3.88 19.83 4.64
N HIS A 88 -3.68 19.62 5.95
CA HIS A 88 -4.58 20.02 7.02
C HIS A 88 -3.88 20.89 8.05
N THR A 89 -4.66 21.70 8.77
CA THR A 89 -4.18 22.56 9.85
C THR A 89 -4.96 22.32 11.14
N ASP A 90 -4.42 22.80 12.25
CA ASP A 90 -5.06 22.79 13.55
C ASP A 90 -5.95 24.03 13.84
N GLY A 91 -6.06 24.93 12.85
CA GLY A 91 -7.01 26.02 12.89
C GLY A 91 -8.45 25.52 12.74
N PHE A 92 -9.38 26.23 13.41
CA PHE A 92 -10.79 25.94 13.21
C PHE A 92 -11.30 26.74 11.99
N GLY A 93 -12.03 26.05 11.13
CA GLY A 93 -12.61 26.64 9.94
C GLY A 93 -11.66 26.70 8.73
N ASP A 94 -12.23 27.13 7.62
CA ASP A 94 -11.58 27.16 6.31
C ASP A 94 -11.18 28.58 5.94
N SER A 95 -10.29 29.19 6.71
CA SER A 95 -9.72 30.50 6.41
C SER A 95 -8.70 30.40 5.28
N ALA A 96 -8.51 31.52 4.54
CA ALA A 96 -7.48 31.60 3.50
C ALA A 96 -6.09 31.27 4.05
N PHE A 97 -5.76 31.73 5.25
CA PHE A 97 -4.51 31.42 5.93
C PHE A 97 -4.37 29.92 6.23
N SER A 98 -5.42 29.29 6.77
CA SER A 98 -5.40 27.84 7.03
C SER A 98 -5.22 27.03 5.75
N ARG A 99 -5.88 27.43 4.66
CA ARG A 99 -5.68 26.79 3.35
C ARG A 99 -4.25 26.92 2.85
N GLN A 100 -3.69 28.13 2.95
CA GLN A 100 -2.29 28.36 2.55
C GLN A 100 -1.31 27.48 3.33
N VAL A 101 -1.43 27.43 4.67
CA VAL A 101 -0.56 26.56 5.49
C VAL A 101 -0.73 25.09 5.14
N GLY A 102 -1.96 24.62 4.93
CA GLY A 102 -2.22 23.25 4.49
C GLY A 102 -1.59 22.96 3.13
N GLU A 103 -1.70 23.90 2.18
CA GLU A 103 -1.09 23.78 0.86
C GLU A 103 0.44 23.68 0.94
N GLU A 104 1.09 24.53 1.74
CA GLU A 104 2.55 24.49 1.92
C GLU A 104 3.01 23.15 2.52
N ARG A 105 2.27 22.56 3.47
CA ARG A 105 2.55 21.21 3.98
C ARG A 105 2.42 20.15 2.89
N ALA A 106 1.38 20.22 2.05
CA ALA A 106 1.21 19.32 0.93
C ALA A 106 2.34 19.46 -0.11
N LYS A 107 2.79 20.70 -0.39
CA LYS A 107 3.95 20.98 -1.25
C LYS A 107 5.24 20.37 -0.69
N SER A 108 5.48 20.50 0.61
CA SER A 108 6.66 19.88 1.25
C SER A 108 6.66 18.36 1.09
N ALA A 109 5.50 17.70 1.31
CA ALA A 109 5.37 16.26 1.10
C ALA A 109 5.57 15.87 -0.37
N LYS A 110 4.98 16.62 -1.32
CA LYS A 110 5.19 16.41 -2.75
C LYS A 110 6.66 16.56 -3.13
N ALA A 111 7.32 17.60 -2.68
CA ALA A 111 8.73 17.85 -2.98
C ALA A 111 9.62 16.69 -2.49
N TYR A 112 9.33 16.16 -1.28
CA TYR A 112 10.03 15.00 -0.75
C TYR A 112 9.83 13.76 -1.63
N LEU A 113 8.61 13.45 -2.02
CA LEU A 113 8.29 12.29 -2.87
C LEU A 113 8.94 12.40 -4.25
N VAL A 114 8.94 13.60 -4.86
CA VAL A 114 9.61 13.87 -6.15
C VAL A 114 11.12 13.66 -6.01
N ALA A 115 11.74 14.13 -4.93
CA ALA A 115 13.16 13.89 -4.65
C ALA A 115 13.49 12.40 -4.49
N ARG A 116 12.50 11.55 -4.17
CA ARG A 116 12.61 10.09 -4.13
C ARG A 116 12.25 9.40 -5.43
N GLY A 117 12.09 10.14 -6.52
CA GLY A 117 11.89 9.63 -7.87
C GLY A 117 10.43 9.34 -8.24
N VAL A 118 9.45 9.88 -7.50
CA VAL A 118 8.04 9.85 -7.91
C VAL A 118 7.80 10.96 -8.94
N PRO A 119 7.21 10.68 -10.12
CA PRO A 119 6.91 11.72 -11.10
C PRO A 119 5.98 12.79 -10.53
N ALA A 120 6.31 14.06 -10.79
CA ALA A 120 5.58 15.19 -10.22
C ALA A 120 4.12 15.30 -10.70
N ASP A 121 3.85 14.83 -11.91
CA ASP A 121 2.53 14.77 -12.55
C ASP A 121 1.63 13.66 -11.98
N HIS A 122 2.22 12.70 -11.27
CA HIS A 122 1.47 11.68 -10.53
C HIS A 122 0.97 12.18 -9.18
N ILE A 123 1.40 13.36 -8.74
CA ILE A 123 1.07 13.91 -7.42
C ILE A 123 0.22 15.16 -7.56
N VAL A 124 -1.04 15.04 -7.17
CA VAL A 124 -1.99 16.16 -7.05
C VAL A 124 -1.97 16.64 -5.61
N ILE A 125 -1.91 17.96 -5.40
CA ILE A 125 -1.99 18.55 -4.07
C ILE A 125 -3.32 19.25 -3.87
N SER A 126 -3.82 19.23 -2.65
CA SER A 126 -4.99 19.95 -2.21
C SER A 126 -4.80 20.43 -0.77
N SER A 127 -5.58 21.40 -0.36
CA SER A 127 -5.62 21.83 1.04
C SER A 127 -7.05 21.85 1.55
N ARG A 128 -7.23 21.23 2.71
CA ARG A 128 -8.50 21.28 3.47
C ARG A 128 -8.48 22.35 4.57
N GLY A 129 -7.36 23.04 4.75
CA GLY A 129 -7.22 23.99 5.85
C GLY A 129 -7.60 23.38 7.18
N GLY A 130 -8.44 24.05 7.95
CA GLY A 130 -9.02 23.55 9.20
C GLY A 130 -10.44 22.98 9.06
N GLY A 131 -10.96 22.84 7.83
CA GLY A 131 -12.35 22.46 7.58
C GLY A 131 -12.68 20.99 7.78
N TRP A 132 -11.66 20.10 7.78
CA TRP A 132 -11.83 18.65 7.94
C TRP A 132 -10.91 18.11 9.04
N PRO A 133 -11.23 18.42 10.32
CA PRO A 133 -10.39 18.00 11.43
C PRO A 133 -10.48 16.49 11.66
N ALA A 134 -9.35 15.87 12.03
CA ALA A 134 -9.33 14.50 12.53
C ALA A 134 -9.89 14.44 13.97
N CYS A 135 -9.83 15.57 14.66
CA CYS A 135 -10.24 15.70 16.05
C CYS A 135 -10.74 17.13 16.27
N SER A 136 -11.91 17.29 16.93
CA SER A 136 -12.57 18.58 17.13
C SER A 136 -12.35 19.21 18.52
N GLU A 137 -11.67 18.51 19.41
CA GLU A 137 -11.39 19.02 20.75
C GLU A 137 -10.33 20.14 20.72
N LYS A 138 -10.42 21.07 21.69
CA LYS A 138 -9.47 22.18 21.82
C LYS A 138 -8.20 21.82 22.60
N THR A 139 -7.83 20.54 22.65
CA THR A 139 -6.63 20.05 23.35
C THR A 139 -5.37 20.18 22.50
N ALA A 140 -4.20 20.21 23.13
CA ALA A 140 -2.92 20.22 22.43
C ALA A 140 -2.73 18.94 21.55
N THR A 141 -3.15 17.80 22.07
CA THR A 141 -3.11 16.51 21.37
C THR A 141 -3.96 16.53 20.11
N CYS A 142 -5.19 17.05 20.22
CA CYS A 142 -6.09 17.15 19.08
C CYS A 142 -5.53 18.11 18.00
N ARG A 143 -4.99 19.25 18.40
CA ARG A 143 -4.31 20.16 17.48
C ARG A 143 -3.14 19.47 16.78
N ALA A 144 -2.35 18.68 17.49
CA ALA A 144 -1.24 17.93 16.90
C ALA A 144 -1.73 16.90 15.86
N ALA A 145 -2.84 16.21 16.12
CA ALA A 145 -3.46 15.27 15.18
C ALA A 145 -4.01 15.96 13.92
N ASN A 146 -4.42 17.22 14.03
CA ASN A 146 -4.94 18.00 12.90
C ASN A 146 -3.83 18.54 12.00
N ARG A 147 -2.64 18.81 12.52
CA ARG A 147 -1.49 19.25 11.72
C ARG A 147 -0.90 18.07 10.94
N ARG A 148 -1.57 17.65 9.89
CA ARG A 148 -1.21 16.46 9.12
C ARG A 148 -1.28 16.69 7.61
N VAL A 149 -0.70 15.76 6.88
CA VAL A 149 -0.96 15.54 5.46
C VAL A 149 -1.48 14.12 5.30
N THR A 150 -2.57 13.97 4.58
CA THR A 150 -3.17 12.68 4.22
C THR A 150 -2.86 12.36 2.77
N PHE A 151 -2.84 11.06 2.48
CA PHE A 151 -2.52 10.54 1.16
C PHE A 151 -3.62 9.57 0.73
N SER A 152 -4.10 9.72 -0.49
CA SER A 152 -5.06 8.79 -1.08
C SER A 152 -4.74 8.54 -2.54
N THR A 153 -5.09 7.36 -3.02
CA THR A 153 -4.89 6.93 -4.41
C THR A 153 -6.22 6.81 -5.13
N GLY A 154 -6.19 6.57 -6.45
CA GLY A 154 -7.42 6.45 -7.24
C GLY A 154 -7.99 7.78 -7.72
N VAL A 155 -7.20 8.86 -7.65
CA VAL A 155 -7.58 10.15 -8.24
C VAL A 155 -7.51 10.01 -9.75
N GLN A 156 -8.68 10.02 -10.40
CA GLN A 156 -8.74 10.10 -11.86
C GLN A 156 -8.47 11.55 -12.30
N PRO A 157 -7.85 11.75 -13.47
CA PRO A 157 -7.57 13.07 -14.02
C PRO A 157 -8.85 13.84 -14.33
#